data_493e56a07fbe931764e0d7f56bbe94ac
#
_entry.id   493e56a07fbe931764e0d7f56bbe94ac
#
_cell.length_a   1.000
_cell.length_b   1.000
_cell.length_c   1.000
_cell.angle_alpha   90.00
_cell.angle_beta   90.00
_cell.angle_gamma   90.00
#
_symmetry.space_group_name_H-M   'P 1'
#
loop_
_entity.id
_entity.type
_entity.pdbx_description
1 polymer ?
#
loop_
_entity_poly.entity_id
_entity_poly.type
_entity_poly.pdbx_seq_one_letter_code
_entity_poly.pdbx_strand_id
1 'polypeptide(L)'
;MGMEGQLLLRRSNQVSKPSKTTALVKRWALLFKRLRMVGFVVGIVGSILLLDSFMLTVVHHNIFRSGHLPDRARPMQDEWRGYYRNVEKSKELMYERLVTLASTALEKKELQQDQFGQWKEPYEQASSWKPCADRSTGAIHQEHVMNHTRFIIVSANGGLNQQRVAVCNAVAVAAMLNASMVIPKFLFSSVWKDISQFGDIYQEDYFINILKDDVRIIKELPSHLQSLNLESIGSMVTDLDMRKESKPMYFTKVILPLLSRNGVVHFLGFGNRLAFDPIPPHLQKLRCKCNFHALKFVPRIQKIGSLLIKRIRKHDSRVSELDKQLLGRHLPHNLLVGSNSLGKPLKYLALHMRFEMDMVAYSLCDFGGGKKERRELQAYRDMHFPALVLRMRENGSISPAELRKLGRCPLTPEEAGLMLSALGFERRTYIYLAGSDIYGGRSRLLPFTRLYPHLVTKEDLLTPSELAPFRNFSSQLAALDFIACAAADIFAMTDSGSQLSSLVTGFRTYHGRGRAPTLRPNKKQFADILSENGTLGWIKFEEKVRKMIGENQRVQVRRQGRSIYRQPRSPECMCRASGPLRDHL
;
A
#
# COMPACT_ATOMS: atom_id res chain seq x y z
N MET A 1 -39.16 53.21 48.23
CA MET A 1 -40.17 54.12 47.67
C MET A 1 -40.65 53.42 46.47
N GLY A 2 -41.80 52.89 46.44
CA GLY A 2 -43.22 53.00 46.73
C GLY A 2 -43.86 52.25 45.64
N MET A 3 -44.49 51.17 45.88
CA MET A 3 -45.85 50.86 46.32
C MET A 3 -46.92 51.12 45.23
N GLU A 4 -47.71 50.06 45.10
CA GLU A 4 -49.16 49.98 44.73
C GLU A 4 -49.47 49.92 43.24
N GLY A 5 -50.41 49.09 42.77
CA GLY A 5 -51.38 48.25 43.43
C GLY A 5 -52.34 47.66 42.37
N GLN A 6 -52.75 46.48 42.62
CA GLN A 6 -54.07 45.84 42.37
C GLN A 6 -54.86 46.16 41.08
N LEU A 7 -55.37 45.16 40.34
CA LEU A 7 -56.70 44.60 40.57
C LEU A 7 -57.05 43.46 39.58
N LEU A 8 -57.67 42.46 40.12
CA LEU A 8 -58.33 41.28 39.58
C LEU A 8 -59.33 41.54 38.46
N LEU A 9 -59.36 40.65 37.47
CA LEU A 9 -60.62 40.18 36.88
C LEU A 9 -60.51 38.75 36.40
N ARG A 10 -61.15 37.83 37.12
CA ARG A 10 -61.50 36.47 36.70
C ARG A 10 -62.42 36.52 35.51
N ARG A 11 -62.07 35.79 34.44
CA ARG A 11 -63.04 35.25 33.50
C ARG A 11 -62.82 33.77 33.31
N SER A 12 -63.79 33.01 33.78
CA SER A 12 -63.95 31.58 33.53
C SER A 12 -64.24 31.35 32.04
N ASN A 13 -63.43 30.59 31.37
CA ASN A 13 -63.81 30.00 30.08
C ASN A 13 -63.89 28.49 30.28
N GLN A 14 -65.11 28.00 30.22
CA GLN A 14 -65.46 26.59 30.09
C GLN A 14 -64.84 26.06 28.78
N VAL A 15 -63.94 25.10 28.90
CA VAL A 15 -63.44 24.30 27.79
C VAL A 15 -64.44 23.18 27.56
N SER A 16 -65.25 23.26 26.52
CA SER A 16 -66.08 22.21 25.99
C SER A 16 -65.21 21.10 25.41
N LYS A 17 -65.39 19.87 25.92
CA LYS A 17 -64.71 18.65 25.38
C LYS A 17 -65.13 18.45 23.90
N PRO A 18 -64.17 18.24 22.98
CA PRO A 18 -64.52 17.93 21.59
C PRO A 18 -65.14 16.54 21.48
N SER A 19 -66.19 16.42 20.67
CA SER A 19 -66.91 15.18 20.42
C SER A 19 -66.00 14.12 19.80
N LYS A 20 -66.25 12.83 20.13
CA LYS A 20 -65.47 11.69 19.66
C LYS A 20 -65.35 11.58 18.13
N THR A 21 -66.25 12.20 17.36
CA THR A 21 -66.26 12.25 15.87
C THR A 21 -65.19 13.14 15.28
N THR A 22 -64.86 14.27 15.89
CA THR A 22 -63.78 15.17 15.40
C THR A 22 -62.37 14.61 15.61
N ALA A 23 -62.17 13.77 16.62
CA ALA A 23 -60.88 13.11 16.86
C ALA A 23 -60.58 11.99 15.84
N LEU A 24 -61.59 11.25 15.41
CA LEU A 24 -61.51 10.21 14.39
C LEU A 24 -61.15 10.81 13.02
N VAL A 25 -61.80 11.89 12.58
CA VAL A 25 -61.54 12.54 11.31
C VAL A 25 -60.09 13.11 11.24
N LYS A 26 -59.60 13.70 12.32
CA LYS A 26 -58.21 14.16 12.40
C LYS A 26 -57.18 13.00 12.35
N ARG A 27 -57.48 11.85 12.96
CA ARG A 27 -56.60 10.66 12.85
C ARG A 27 -56.59 10.10 11.41
N TRP A 28 -57.70 10.02 10.75
CA TRP A 28 -57.78 9.57 9.34
C TRP A 28 -57.05 10.53 8.40
N ALA A 29 -57.20 11.85 8.56
CA ALA A 29 -56.48 12.85 7.78
C ALA A 29 -54.93 12.76 7.97
N LEU A 30 -54.45 12.49 9.16
CA LEU A 30 -53.03 12.26 9.45
C LEU A 30 -52.52 10.94 8.86
N LEU A 31 -53.32 9.87 8.89
CA LEU A 31 -53.00 8.59 8.24
C LEU A 31 -52.91 8.74 6.72
N PHE A 32 -53.83 9.41 6.08
CA PHE A 32 -53.80 9.70 4.62
C PHE A 32 -52.59 10.56 4.24
N LYS A 33 -52.20 11.52 5.09
CA LYS A 33 -50.99 12.34 4.83
C LYS A 33 -49.71 11.53 4.96
N ARG A 34 -49.65 10.61 5.90
CA ARG A 34 -48.50 9.67 6.05
C ARG A 34 -48.45 8.67 4.92
N LEU A 35 -49.57 8.10 4.48
CA LEU A 35 -49.63 7.19 3.33
C LEU A 35 -49.20 7.87 2.02
N ARG A 36 -49.62 9.12 1.80
CA ARG A 36 -49.14 9.91 0.64
C ARG A 36 -47.66 10.20 0.69
N MET A 37 -47.08 10.51 1.87
CA MET A 37 -45.63 10.69 2.01
C MET A 37 -44.87 9.38 1.74
N VAL A 38 -45.37 8.26 2.27
CA VAL A 38 -44.72 6.94 2.01
C VAL A 38 -44.80 6.57 0.53
N GLY A 39 -45.95 6.79 -0.13
CA GLY A 39 -46.11 6.58 -1.56
C GLY A 39 -45.18 7.46 -2.40
N PHE A 40 -44.95 8.71 -2.00
CA PHE A 40 -44.05 9.63 -2.67
C PHE A 40 -42.57 9.19 -2.51
N VAL A 41 -42.15 8.75 -1.31
CA VAL A 41 -40.81 8.25 -1.05
C VAL A 41 -40.56 6.95 -1.82
N VAL A 42 -41.52 6.00 -1.82
CA VAL A 42 -41.43 4.77 -2.61
C VAL A 42 -41.37 5.07 -4.11
N GLY A 43 -42.10 6.06 -4.59
CA GLY A 43 -42.04 6.51 -5.99
C GLY A 43 -40.65 7.06 -6.36
N ILE A 44 -40.06 7.90 -5.51
CA ILE A 44 -38.70 8.42 -5.73
C ILE A 44 -37.66 7.30 -5.72
N VAL A 45 -37.70 6.39 -4.74
CA VAL A 45 -36.78 5.26 -4.66
C VAL A 45 -36.94 4.35 -5.89
N GLY A 46 -38.18 4.06 -6.30
CA GLY A 46 -38.45 3.30 -7.52
C GLY A 46 -37.90 3.97 -8.77
N SER A 47 -38.05 5.29 -8.89
CA SER A 47 -37.51 6.05 -10.03
C SER A 47 -35.98 6.06 -10.05
N ILE A 48 -35.33 6.14 -8.90
CA ILE A 48 -33.86 6.07 -8.79
C ILE A 48 -33.38 4.67 -9.19
N LEU A 49 -34.04 3.61 -8.74
CA LEU A 49 -33.70 2.23 -9.10
C LEU A 49 -33.92 1.93 -10.59
N LEU A 50 -34.95 2.52 -11.21
CA LEU A 50 -35.19 2.41 -12.65
C LEU A 50 -34.13 3.17 -13.47
N LEU A 51 -33.72 4.35 -13.02
CA LEU A 51 -32.63 5.12 -13.64
C LEU A 51 -31.29 4.40 -13.54
N ASP A 52 -31.01 3.79 -12.39
CA ASP A 52 -29.78 3.01 -12.15
C ASP A 52 -29.77 1.74 -13.02
N SER A 53 -30.90 1.04 -13.12
CA SER A 53 -31.07 -0.12 -14.01
C SER A 53 -30.97 0.26 -15.50
N PHE A 54 -31.50 1.41 -15.90
CA PHE A 54 -31.39 1.92 -17.27
C PHE A 54 -29.93 2.31 -17.60
N MET A 55 -29.23 2.97 -16.68
CA MET A 55 -27.82 3.31 -16.84
C MET A 55 -26.93 2.05 -16.90
N LEU A 56 -27.21 1.04 -16.08
CA LEU A 56 -26.54 -0.26 -16.17
C LEU A 56 -26.77 -0.95 -17.51
N THR A 57 -27.98 -0.90 -18.06
CA THR A 57 -28.32 -1.50 -19.35
C THR A 57 -27.63 -0.76 -20.50
N VAL A 58 -27.59 0.58 -20.47
CA VAL A 58 -26.89 1.40 -21.48
C VAL A 58 -25.37 1.18 -21.42
N VAL A 59 -24.79 1.08 -20.23
CA VAL A 59 -23.36 0.77 -20.05
C VAL A 59 -23.07 -0.66 -20.53
N HIS A 60 -23.92 -1.64 -20.20
CA HIS A 60 -23.76 -3.03 -20.67
C HIS A 60 -23.91 -3.14 -22.20
N HIS A 61 -24.84 -2.41 -22.81
CA HIS A 61 -25.03 -2.43 -24.26
C HIS A 61 -23.87 -1.79 -25.02
N ASN A 62 -23.26 -0.72 -24.45
CA ASN A 62 -22.07 -0.10 -25.03
C ASN A 62 -20.79 -0.95 -24.86
N ILE A 63 -20.70 -1.74 -23.79
CA ILE A 63 -19.57 -2.67 -23.57
C ILE A 63 -19.67 -3.88 -24.53
N PHE A 64 -20.87 -4.38 -24.78
CA PHE A 64 -21.07 -5.54 -25.70
C PHE A 64 -20.98 -5.17 -27.19
N ARG A 65 -21.18 -3.90 -27.57
CA ARG A 65 -21.06 -3.45 -28.96
C ARG A 65 -19.62 -3.20 -29.42
N SER A 66 -18.64 -3.18 -28.51
CA SER A 66 -17.20 -3.12 -28.83
C SER A 66 -16.52 -4.48 -28.97
N GLY A 67 -17.28 -5.57 -28.97
CA GLY A 67 -16.80 -6.95 -29.12
C GLY A 67 -16.74 -7.47 -30.54
N HIS A 68 -16.29 -6.67 -31.51
CA HIS A 68 -15.82 -7.18 -32.80
C HIS A 68 -14.33 -6.86 -32.94
N LEU A 69 -13.52 -7.89 -32.74
CA LEU A 69 -12.15 -7.93 -33.22
C LEU A 69 -12.14 -7.80 -34.75
N PRO A 70 -11.47 -6.83 -35.33
CA PRO A 70 -10.95 -6.99 -36.67
C PRO A 70 -9.49 -7.43 -36.55
N ASP A 71 -9.29 -8.65 -36.96
CA ASP A 71 -8.01 -9.18 -37.37
C ASP A 71 -7.47 -8.31 -38.54
N ARG A 72 -6.55 -7.44 -38.24
CA ARG A 72 -5.57 -6.87 -39.17
C ARG A 72 -4.53 -6.09 -38.37
N ALA A 73 -3.32 -6.61 -38.38
CA ALA A 73 -2.12 -5.89 -37.98
C ALA A 73 -2.02 -4.55 -38.75
N ARG A 74 -2.54 -3.47 -38.17
CA ARG A 74 -2.17 -2.12 -38.59
C ARG A 74 -0.80 -1.80 -38.03
N PRO A 75 0.05 -1.11 -38.77
CA PRO A 75 1.41 -0.81 -38.30
C PRO A 75 1.35 0.00 -37.02
N MET A 76 2.05 -0.49 -36.00
CA MET A 76 2.15 0.03 -34.62
C MET A 76 2.60 1.52 -34.53
N GLN A 77 2.95 2.13 -35.65
CA GLN A 77 3.40 3.53 -35.74
C GLN A 77 2.28 4.58 -35.63
N ASP A 78 1.06 4.25 -36.02
CA ASP A 78 -0.03 5.25 -36.05
C ASP A 78 -0.74 5.41 -34.68
N GLU A 79 -0.77 4.38 -33.83
CA GLU A 79 -1.25 4.49 -32.46
C GLU A 79 -0.34 5.37 -31.58
N TRP A 80 0.96 5.34 -31.86
CA TRP A 80 1.94 6.20 -31.21
C TRP A 80 1.72 7.69 -31.51
N ARG A 81 1.44 8.04 -32.76
CA ARG A 81 1.21 9.43 -33.20
C ARG A 81 -0.04 10.03 -32.59
N GLY A 82 -1.08 9.22 -32.33
CA GLY A 82 -2.33 9.69 -31.71
C GLY A 82 -2.20 10.07 -30.24
N TYR A 83 -1.44 9.33 -29.48
CA TYR A 83 -1.28 9.52 -28.02
C TYR A 83 -0.41 10.73 -27.68
N TYR A 84 0.66 10.97 -28.44
CA TYR A 84 1.64 12.02 -28.14
C TYR A 84 1.38 13.38 -28.82
N ARG A 85 0.35 13.52 -29.58
CA ARG A 85 0.07 14.72 -30.39
C ARG A 85 -0.08 16.05 -29.60
N ASN A 86 -0.15 16.02 -28.27
CA ASN A 86 -0.40 17.18 -27.40
C ASN A 86 0.67 17.46 -26.33
N VAL A 87 1.82 16.80 -26.37
CA VAL A 87 2.94 17.07 -25.46
C VAL A 87 3.85 18.14 -26.05
N GLU A 88 4.48 18.96 -25.22
CA GLU A 88 5.56 19.84 -25.66
C GLU A 88 6.55 19.04 -26.54
N LYS A 89 6.56 19.29 -27.81
CA LYS A 89 7.36 18.56 -28.83
C LYS A 89 8.81 18.30 -28.41
N SER A 90 9.39 19.16 -27.59
CA SER A 90 10.78 19.03 -27.10
C SER A 90 10.99 17.89 -26.12
N LYS A 91 10.03 17.62 -25.22
CA LYS A 91 10.15 16.52 -24.23
C LYS A 91 9.90 15.16 -24.88
N GLU A 92 8.95 15.08 -25.77
CA GLU A 92 8.65 13.88 -26.55
C GLU A 92 9.87 13.44 -27.35
N LEU A 93 10.47 14.36 -28.10
CA LEU A 93 11.71 14.13 -28.86
C LEU A 93 12.87 13.67 -27.97
N MET A 94 12.96 14.19 -26.74
CA MET A 94 13.97 13.75 -25.78
C MET A 94 13.79 12.29 -25.35
N TYR A 95 12.58 11.90 -24.97
CA TYR A 95 12.31 10.52 -24.56
C TYR A 95 12.47 9.54 -25.73
N GLU A 96 11.97 9.85 -26.91
CA GLU A 96 12.17 9.03 -28.11
C GLU A 96 13.65 8.83 -28.41
N ARG A 97 14.43 9.92 -28.37
CA ARG A 97 15.88 9.87 -28.56
C ARG A 97 16.56 8.99 -27.50
N LEU A 98 16.27 9.19 -26.22
CA LEU A 98 16.88 8.39 -25.14
C LEU A 98 16.49 6.91 -25.24
N VAL A 99 15.24 6.59 -25.56
CA VAL A 99 14.78 5.21 -25.76
C VAL A 99 15.49 4.57 -26.97
N THR A 100 15.70 5.30 -28.05
CA THR A 100 16.44 4.82 -29.20
C THR A 100 17.92 4.56 -28.87
N LEU A 101 18.57 5.49 -28.16
CA LEU A 101 19.94 5.30 -27.68
C LEU A 101 20.04 4.11 -26.70
N ALA A 102 19.07 3.95 -25.82
CA ALA A 102 18.98 2.80 -24.92
C ALA A 102 18.85 1.48 -25.68
N SER A 103 17.96 1.41 -26.69
CA SER A 103 17.79 0.21 -27.50
C SER A 103 19.08 -0.18 -28.19
N THR A 104 19.75 0.77 -28.85
CA THR A 104 21.05 0.54 -29.49
C THR A 104 22.13 0.09 -28.51
N ALA A 105 22.16 0.68 -27.32
CA ALA A 105 23.09 0.27 -26.26
C ALA A 105 22.84 -1.15 -25.76
N LEU A 106 21.57 -1.53 -25.59
CA LEU A 106 21.17 -2.89 -25.18
C LEU A 106 21.57 -3.93 -26.24
N GLU A 107 21.35 -3.65 -27.53
CA GLU A 107 21.75 -4.52 -28.64
C GLU A 107 23.28 -4.74 -28.70
N LYS A 108 24.06 -3.68 -28.52
CA LYS A 108 25.53 -3.78 -28.46
C LYS A 108 26.01 -4.63 -27.27
N LYS A 109 25.38 -4.51 -26.10
CA LYS A 109 25.72 -5.29 -24.89
C LYS A 109 25.39 -6.76 -25.04
N GLU A 110 24.30 -7.11 -25.71
CA GLU A 110 23.96 -8.51 -26.01
C GLU A 110 25.02 -9.21 -26.85
N LEU A 111 25.69 -8.46 -27.75
CA LEU A 111 26.77 -8.97 -28.57
C LEU A 111 28.08 -9.17 -27.79
N GLN A 112 28.32 -8.43 -26.74
CA GLN A 112 29.59 -8.44 -25.98
C GLN A 112 29.62 -9.42 -24.79
N GLN A 113 28.52 -10.12 -24.48
CA GLN A 113 28.39 -11.09 -23.34
C GLN A 113 28.95 -10.60 -22.00
N ASP A 114 28.99 -9.30 -21.77
CA ASP A 114 29.52 -8.73 -20.52
C ASP A 114 28.63 -9.06 -19.33
N GLN A 115 29.11 -9.94 -18.46
CA GLN A 115 28.46 -10.29 -17.19
C GLN A 115 28.66 -9.15 -16.20
N PHE A 116 27.68 -8.28 -16.08
CA PHE A 116 27.71 -7.18 -15.10
C PHE A 116 27.67 -7.68 -13.66
N GLY A 117 28.82 -7.68 -13.00
CA GLY A 117 28.97 -7.91 -11.55
C GLY A 117 28.44 -6.77 -10.66
N GLN A 118 27.76 -5.76 -11.24
CA GLN A 118 27.44 -4.49 -10.57
C GLN A 118 26.25 -4.50 -9.62
N TRP A 119 25.51 -5.61 -9.51
CA TRP A 119 24.26 -5.70 -8.74
C TRP A 119 24.40 -6.42 -7.42
N LYS A 120 25.59 -6.46 -6.87
CA LYS A 120 25.80 -6.98 -5.53
C LYS A 120 25.61 -5.83 -4.56
N GLU A 121 24.63 -5.95 -3.65
CA GLU A 121 24.63 -5.13 -2.42
C GLU A 121 26.03 -5.25 -1.80
N PRO A 122 26.57 -4.20 -1.13
CA PRO A 122 27.83 -4.31 -0.39
C PRO A 122 27.74 -5.43 0.66
N TYR A 123 28.04 -6.64 0.23
CA TYR A 123 27.66 -7.87 0.91
C TYR A 123 28.30 -7.99 2.29
N GLU A 124 29.58 -7.69 2.44
CA GLU A 124 30.28 -7.78 3.72
C GLU A 124 29.67 -6.87 4.78
N GLN A 125 29.44 -5.60 4.43
CA GLN A 125 28.81 -4.63 5.32
C GLN A 125 27.35 -4.98 5.63
N ALA A 126 26.62 -5.47 4.63
CA ALA A 126 25.23 -5.85 4.78
C ALA A 126 25.05 -7.15 5.57
N SER A 127 25.94 -8.13 5.38
CA SER A 127 25.90 -9.44 6.06
C SER A 127 26.30 -9.38 7.54
N SER A 128 26.98 -8.29 7.97
CA SER A 128 27.28 -8.07 9.38
C SER A 128 26.02 -7.85 10.23
N TRP A 129 24.91 -7.44 9.60
CA TRP A 129 23.62 -7.26 10.25
C TRP A 129 22.77 -8.54 10.18
N LYS A 130 22.36 -9.08 11.33
CA LYS A 130 21.55 -10.30 11.44
C LYS A 130 20.24 -10.02 12.16
N PRO A 131 19.12 -10.64 11.78
CA PRO A 131 17.86 -10.58 12.52
C PRO A 131 18.07 -10.91 14.00
N CYS A 132 17.47 -10.12 14.92
CA CYS A 132 17.49 -10.42 16.34
C CYS A 132 16.28 -9.90 17.13
N ALA A 133 15.23 -9.44 16.42
CA ALA A 133 14.02 -8.97 17.10
C ALA A 133 13.22 -10.10 17.79
N ASP A 134 13.41 -11.34 17.37
CA ASP A 134 12.82 -12.57 17.93
C ASP A 134 13.55 -13.11 19.17
N ARG A 135 14.80 -12.69 19.39
CA ARG A 135 15.58 -13.17 20.52
C ARG A 135 15.03 -12.63 21.83
N SER A 136 14.76 -13.50 22.79
CA SER A 136 14.53 -13.07 24.17
C SER A 136 15.78 -12.32 24.66
N THR A 137 15.62 -11.08 25.08
CA THR A 137 16.65 -10.44 25.88
C THR A 137 16.56 -11.13 27.24
N GLY A 138 17.60 -11.85 27.66
CA GLY A 138 17.68 -12.51 28.95
C GLY A 138 17.64 -11.57 30.17
N ALA A 139 17.11 -10.38 30.00
CA ALA A 139 16.66 -9.51 31.05
C ALA A 139 15.47 -10.18 31.74
N ILE A 140 15.67 -10.55 32.98
CA ILE A 140 14.72 -10.98 33.99
C ILE A 140 13.28 -10.63 33.53
N HIS A 141 12.48 -11.67 33.25
CA HIS A 141 11.04 -11.54 33.20
C HIS A 141 10.60 -10.94 34.55
N GLN A 142 10.59 -9.61 34.66
CA GLN A 142 9.60 -9.01 35.52
C GLN A 142 8.30 -9.54 34.94
N GLU A 143 7.62 -10.39 35.71
CA GLU A 143 6.24 -10.74 35.46
C GLU A 143 5.49 -9.40 35.32
N HIS A 144 5.42 -8.88 34.10
CA HIS A 144 4.46 -7.85 33.79
C HIS A 144 3.12 -8.50 34.03
N VAL A 145 2.52 -8.26 35.19
CA VAL A 145 1.16 -8.64 35.50
C VAL A 145 0.32 -8.01 34.39
N MET A 146 0.01 -8.82 33.38
CA MET A 146 -0.80 -8.35 32.26
C MET A 146 -2.17 -7.97 32.79
N ASN A 147 -2.56 -6.71 32.58
CA ASN A 147 -3.87 -6.26 33.01
C ASN A 147 -4.95 -6.90 32.13
N HIS A 148 -5.65 -7.88 32.67
CA HIS A 148 -6.70 -8.61 31.97
C HIS A 148 -8.02 -7.84 31.85
N THR A 149 -8.12 -6.64 32.41
CA THR A 149 -9.35 -5.83 32.44
C THR A 149 -9.39 -4.70 31.40
N ARG A 150 -8.30 -4.49 30.66
CA ARG A 150 -8.17 -3.44 29.64
C ARG A 150 -8.08 -4.03 28.26
N PHE A 151 -8.90 -3.52 27.32
CA PHE A 151 -9.00 -4.07 25.98
C PHE A 151 -8.90 -2.98 24.91
N ILE A 152 -8.15 -3.28 23.85
CA ILE A 152 -8.02 -2.42 22.69
C ILE A 152 -8.59 -3.14 21.47
N ILE A 153 -9.52 -2.49 20.79
CA ILE A 153 -10.02 -2.86 19.47
C ILE A 153 -9.36 -1.96 18.44
N VAL A 154 -8.94 -2.52 17.32
CA VAL A 154 -8.33 -1.78 16.23
C VAL A 154 -9.03 -2.09 14.92
N SER A 155 -9.54 -1.05 14.25
CA SER A 155 -10.04 -1.13 12.89
C SER A 155 -9.09 -0.35 11.98
N ALA A 156 -8.28 -1.08 11.19
CA ALA A 156 -7.28 -0.49 10.31
C ALA A 156 -7.88 -0.14 8.94
N ASN A 157 -7.52 1.03 8.41
CA ASN A 157 -7.90 1.47 7.09
C ASN A 157 -6.78 1.29 6.06
N GLY A 158 -7.11 1.49 4.76
CA GLY A 158 -6.17 1.41 3.64
C GLY A 158 -6.01 0.00 3.08
N GLY A 159 -5.07 -0.19 2.15
CA GLY A 159 -4.76 -1.50 1.59
C GLY A 159 -3.78 -2.29 2.46
N LEU A 160 -3.43 -3.51 2.01
CA LEU A 160 -2.61 -4.51 2.73
C LEU A 160 -1.43 -3.91 3.51
N ASN A 161 -0.65 -3.06 2.86
CA ASN A 161 0.61 -2.58 3.44
C ASN A 161 0.38 -1.50 4.52
N GLN A 162 -0.67 -0.69 4.40
CA GLN A 162 -1.11 0.24 5.44
C GLN A 162 -1.67 -0.53 6.65
N GLN A 163 -2.51 -1.53 6.40
CA GLN A 163 -3.06 -2.42 7.43
C GLN A 163 -1.94 -3.13 8.19
N ARG A 164 -0.92 -3.65 7.49
CA ARG A 164 0.26 -4.28 8.12
C ARG A 164 0.99 -3.35 9.10
N VAL A 165 1.22 -2.10 8.69
CA VAL A 165 1.83 -1.07 9.56
C VAL A 165 0.92 -0.75 10.75
N ALA A 166 -0.38 -0.63 10.52
CA ALA A 166 -1.37 -0.37 11.57
C ALA A 166 -1.36 -1.48 12.64
N VAL A 167 -1.37 -2.75 12.23
CA VAL A 167 -1.29 -3.90 13.13
C VAL A 167 -0.03 -3.84 14.01
N CYS A 168 1.15 -3.62 13.39
CA CYS A 168 2.40 -3.55 14.14
C CYS A 168 2.44 -2.36 15.13
N ASN A 169 1.85 -1.24 14.75
CA ASN A 169 1.72 -0.07 15.63
C ASN A 169 0.73 -0.35 16.77
N ALA A 170 -0.38 -1.03 16.49
CA ALA A 170 -1.39 -1.40 17.47
C ALA A 170 -0.84 -2.36 18.53
N VAL A 171 -0.05 -3.35 18.13
CA VAL A 171 0.64 -4.26 19.05
C VAL A 171 1.56 -3.48 20.00
N ALA A 172 2.33 -2.53 19.48
CA ALA A 172 3.20 -1.68 20.32
C ALA A 172 2.40 -0.76 21.26
N VAL A 173 1.24 -0.25 20.83
CA VAL A 173 0.35 0.55 21.68
C VAL A 173 -0.28 -0.31 22.77
N ALA A 174 -0.71 -1.52 22.45
CA ALA A 174 -1.29 -2.44 23.43
C ALA A 174 -0.26 -2.80 24.53
N ALA A 175 0.98 -3.11 24.13
CA ALA A 175 2.08 -3.33 25.09
C ALA A 175 2.35 -2.09 25.96
N MET A 176 2.40 -0.90 25.33
CA MET A 176 2.65 0.38 26.02
C MET A 176 1.58 0.67 27.09
N LEU A 177 0.33 0.33 26.83
CA LEU A 177 -0.81 0.59 27.70
C LEU A 177 -1.12 -0.58 28.65
N ASN A 178 -0.31 -1.64 28.61
CA ASN A 178 -0.55 -2.88 29.34
C ASN A 178 -2.01 -3.37 29.17
N ALA A 179 -2.42 -3.56 27.91
CA ALA A 179 -3.79 -3.90 27.54
C ALA A 179 -3.81 -5.14 26.63
N SER A 180 -4.87 -5.93 26.76
CA SER A 180 -5.19 -7.01 25.83
C SER A 180 -5.67 -6.42 24.49
N MET A 181 -5.20 -6.94 23.37
CA MET A 181 -5.62 -6.51 22.03
C MET A 181 -6.57 -7.55 21.42
N VAL A 182 -7.68 -7.10 20.86
CA VAL A 182 -8.51 -7.94 20.01
C VAL A 182 -7.86 -8.06 18.63
N ILE A 183 -7.99 -9.22 17.97
CA ILE A 183 -7.54 -9.40 16.58
C ILE A 183 -8.02 -8.19 15.74
N PRO A 184 -7.11 -7.48 15.03
CA PRO A 184 -7.47 -6.29 14.29
C PRO A 184 -8.49 -6.57 13.19
N LYS A 185 -9.43 -5.66 13.01
CA LYS A 185 -10.38 -5.66 11.88
C LYS A 185 -9.87 -4.74 10.77
N PHE A 186 -10.21 -5.05 9.53
CA PHE A 186 -9.89 -4.23 8.39
C PHE A 186 -11.14 -3.54 7.87
N LEU A 187 -11.06 -2.22 7.70
CA LEU A 187 -12.18 -1.42 7.21
C LEU A 187 -12.26 -1.51 5.69
N PHE A 188 -13.49 -1.61 5.20
CA PHE A 188 -13.74 -1.47 3.77
C PHE A 188 -13.25 -0.10 3.26
N SER A 189 -12.59 -0.10 2.13
CA SER A 189 -12.14 1.12 1.45
C SER A 189 -12.75 1.19 0.05
N SER A 190 -13.41 2.29 -0.28
CA SER A 190 -13.95 2.55 -1.62
C SER A 190 -12.86 2.60 -2.71
N VAL A 191 -11.61 2.93 -2.32
CA VAL A 191 -10.46 2.93 -3.23
C VAL A 191 -9.97 1.51 -3.52
N TRP A 192 -9.83 0.69 -2.48
CA TRP A 192 -9.28 -0.66 -2.60
C TRP A 192 -10.35 -1.73 -2.84
N LYS A 193 -11.62 -1.44 -2.55
CA LYS A 193 -12.79 -2.31 -2.74
C LYS A 193 -12.54 -3.72 -2.18
N ASP A 194 -12.02 -3.81 -0.95
CA ASP A 194 -11.61 -5.06 -0.32
C ASP A 194 -12.35 -5.26 1.01
N ILE A 195 -12.91 -6.43 1.21
CA ILE A 195 -13.63 -6.86 2.40
C ILE A 195 -12.84 -7.88 3.23
N SER A 196 -11.62 -8.23 2.81
CA SER A 196 -10.78 -9.19 3.52
C SER A 196 -10.55 -8.76 4.97
N GLN A 197 -10.65 -9.71 5.89
CA GLN A 197 -10.31 -9.52 7.29
C GLN A 197 -8.92 -10.09 7.61
N PHE A 198 -8.48 -9.93 8.85
CA PHE A 198 -7.14 -10.36 9.30
C PHE A 198 -6.87 -11.83 8.98
N GLY A 199 -7.80 -12.73 9.32
CA GLY A 199 -7.68 -14.18 9.09
C GLY A 199 -7.73 -14.61 7.63
N ASP A 200 -8.21 -13.73 6.72
CA ASP A 200 -8.13 -13.97 5.28
C ASP A 200 -6.74 -13.78 4.69
N ILE A 201 -5.88 -13.04 5.39
CA ILE A 201 -4.56 -12.63 4.92
C ILE A 201 -3.45 -13.23 5.79
N TYR A 202 -3.61 -13.20 7.11
CA TYR A 202 -2.60 -13.64 8.08
C TYR A 202 -3.10 -14.80 8.94
N GLN A 203 -2.16 -15.66 9.36
CA GLN A 203 -2.44 -16.80 10.24
C GLN A 203 -2.67 -16.33 11.67
N GLU A 204 -3.92 -16.31 12.14
CA GLU A 204 -4.30 -15.77 13.46
C GLU A 204 -3.63 -16.49 14.63
N ASP A 205 -3.73 -17.81 14.68
CA ASP A 205 -3.18 -18.59 15.79
C ASP A 205 -1.64 -18.49 15.84
N TYR A 206 -1.01 -18.41 14.67
CA TYR A 206 0.42 -18.17 14.59
C TYR A 206 0.79 -16.77 15.11
N PHE A 207 0.03 -15.75 14.73
CA PHE A 207 0.21 -14.37 15.18
C PHE A 207 0.07 -14.24 16.70
N ILE A 208 -0.98 -14.84 17.27
CA ILE A 208 -1.22 -14.88 18.73
C ILE A 208 -0.06 -15.58 19.43
N ASN A 209 0.35 -16.75 18.95
CA ASN A 209 1.40 -17.54 19.60
C ASN A 209 2.78 -16.87 19.59
N ILE A 210 3.16 -16.20 18.50
CA ILE A 210 4.46 -15.51 18.40
C ILE A 210 4.54 -14.30 19.35
N LEU A 211 3.42 -13.64 19.61
CA LEU A 211 3.36 -12.41 20.42
C LEU A 211 2.88 -12.63 21.84
N LYS A 212 2.56 -13.88 22.25
CA LYS A 212 1.95 -14.19 23.54
C LYS A 212 2.73 -13.69 24.76
N ASP A 213 4.06 -13.67 24.66
CA ASP A 213 4.96 -13.24 25.75
C ASP A 213 5.12 -11.70 25.80
N ASP A 214 4.66 -10.99 24.78
CA ASP A 214 4.78 -9.53 24.66
C ASP A 214 3.44 -8.82 24.86
N VAL A 215 2.35 -9.38 24.30
CA VAL A 215 1.00 -8.80 24.33
C VAL A 215 -0.04 -9.91 24.32
N ARG A 216 -1.00 -9.85 25.25
CA ARG A 216 -2.15 -10.74 25.20
C ARG A 216 -3.05 -10.35 24.04
N ILE A 217 -3.22 -11.26 23.09
CA ILE A 217 -4.10 -11.09 21.93
C ILE A 217 -5.25 -12.09 22.03
N ILE A 218 -6.48 -11.61 21.87
CA ILE A 218 -7.71 -12.40 21.93
C ILE A 218 -8.49 -12.28 20.63
N LYS A 219 -9.28 -13.29 20.30
CA LYS A 219 -10.10 -13.28 19.08
C LYS A 219 -11.30 -12.37 19.20
N GLU A 220 -11.94 -12.36 20.37
CA GLU A 220 -13.15 -11.60 20.65
C GLU A 220 -13.11 -10.93 22.01
N LEU A 221 -13.83 -9.83 22.15
CA LEU A 221 -14.03 -9.19 23.45
C LEU A 221 -14.79 -10.10 24.42
N PRO A 222 -14.56 -9.96 25.73
CA PRO A 222 -15.44 -10.54 26.75
C PRO A 222 -16.89 -10.10 26.56
N SER A 223 -17.84 -10.99 26.82
CA SER A 223 -19.28 -10.79 26.56
C SER A 223 -19.84 -9.50 27.19
N HIS A 224 -19.42 -9.16 28.40
CA HIS A 224 -19.87 -7.95 29.11
C HIS A 224 -19.41 -6.64 28.44
N LEU A 225 -18.39 -6.66 27.56
CA LEU A 225 -17.94 -5.51 26.80
C LEU A 225 -18.49 -5.47 25.37
N GLN A 226 -18.97 -6.61 24.84
CA GLN A 226 -19.52 -6.68 23.49
C GLN A 226 -20.83 -5.90 23.35
N SER A 227 -21.63 -5.83 24.43
CA SER A 227 -22.91 -5.13 24.46
C SER A 227 -22.81 -3.61 24.64
N LEU A 228 -21.61 -3.08 24.93
CA LEU A 228 -21.41 -1.66 25.17
C LEU A 228 -21.51 -0.85 23.89
N ASN A 229 -22.24 0.24 23.92
CA ASN A 229 -22.15 1.25 22.87
C ASN A 229 -20.89 2.11 23.11
N LEU A 230 -19.82 1.78 22.40
CA LEU A 230 -18.51 2.40 22.58
C LEU A 230 -18.49 3.89 22.23
N GLU A 231 -19.36 4.33 21.32
CA GLU A 231 -19.49 5.75 20.98
C GLU A 231 -20.13 6.54 22.13
N SER A 232 -21.22 6.03 22.69
CA SER A 232 -21.94 6.71 23.77
C SER A 232 -21.13 6.87 25.05
N ILE A 233 -20.22 5.92 25.35
CA ILE A 233 -19.32 6.00 26.51
C ILE A 233 -18.01 6.74 26.19
N GLY A 234 -17.86 7.29 24.98
CA GLY A 234 -16.67 8.02 24.53
C GLY A 234 -15.43 7.14 24.38
N SER A 235 -15.59 5.83 24.17
CA SER A 235 -14.49 4.87 23.97
C SER A 235 -14.08 4.69 22.52
N MET A 236 -14.68 5.42 21.58
CA MET A 236 -14.30 5.42 20.17
C MET A 236 -13.32 6.57 19.91
N VAL A 237 -12.17 6.24 19.34
CA VAL A 237 -11.12 7.18 18.96
C VAL A 237 -10.90 7.06 17.46
N THR A 238 -11.23 8.11 16.72
CA THR A 238 -11.16 8.13 15.27
C THR A 238 -9.82 8.67 14.77
N ASP A 239 -9.61 8.62 13.46
CA ASP A 239 -8.44 9.25 12.82
C ASP A 239 -8.52 10.79 12.79
N LEU A 240 -9.65 11.39 13.13
CA LEU A 240 -9.79 12.83 13.36
C LEU A 240 -9.27 13.25 14.75
N ASP A 241 -9.48 12.40 15.76
CA ASP A 241 -9.04 12.66 17.14
C ASP A 241 -7.54 12.47 17.33
N MET A 242 -6.91 11.68 16.47
CA MET A 242 -5.52 11.29 16.59
C MET A 242 -4.69 11.72 15.37
N ARG A 243 -3.68 12.54 15.60
CA ARG A 243 -2.75 12.95 14.54
C ARG A 243 -1.92 11.77 14.02
N LYS A 244 -1.51 11.83 12.74
CA LYS A 244 -0.50 10.92 12.20
C LYS A 244 0.78 11.03 13.04
N GLU A 245 1.42 9.89 13.27
CA GLU A 245 2.68 9.80 14.01
C GLU A 245 2.60 10.44 15.41
N SER A 246 1.49 10.22 16.13
CA SER A 246 1.34 10.65 17.52
C SER A 246 2.43 10.05 18.40
N LYS A 247 2.99 10.87 19.30
CA LYS A 247 4.04 10.45 20.24
C LYS A 247 3.48 9.54 21.33
N PRO A 248 4.30 8.69 21.97
CA PRO A 248 3.88 7.82 23.08
C PRO A 248 3.12 8.55 24.18
N MET A 249 3.51 9.78 24.48
CA MET A 249 2.86 10.61 25.48
C MET A 249 1.35 10.83 25.23
N TYR A 250 0.91 10.87 23.98
CA TYR A 250 -0.51 10.96 23.66
C TYR A 250 -1.26 9.73 24.18
N PHE A 251 -0.72 8.54 23.94
CA PHE A 251 -1.35 7.29 24.38
C PHE A 251 -1.39 7.17 25.90
N THR A 252 -0.33 7.58 26.60
CA THR A 252 -0.27 7.50 28.06
C THR A 252 -1.10 8.59 28.76
N LYS A 253 -1.16 9.81 28.19
CA LYS A 253 -1.88 10.93 28.82
C LYS A 253 -3.36 11.02 28.43
N VAL A 254 -3.74 10.58 27.24
CA VAL A 254 -5.11 10.70 26.71
C VAL A 254 -5.81 9.35 26.66
N ILE A 255 -5.16 8.34 26.09
CA ILE A 255 -5.81 7.04 25.86
C ILE A 255 -5.84 6.18 27.14
N LEU A 256 -4.76 6.15 27.92
CA LEU A 256 -4.68 5.32 29.12
C LEU A 256 -5.74 5.70 30.18
N PRO A 257 -6.01 6.97 30.48
CA PRO A 257 -7.10 7.33 31.40
C PRO A 257 -8.47 6.89 30.90
N LEU A 258 -8.74 7.06 29.59
CA LEU A 258 -9.96 6.60 28.93
C LEU A 258 -10.12 5.09 29.05
N LEU A 259 -9.06 4.37 28.73
CA LEU A 259 -8.99 2.91 28.80
C LEU A 259 -9.16 2.40 30.25
N SER A 260 -8.58 3.10 31.22
CA SER A 260 -8.71 2.75 32.65
C SER A 260 -10.12 2.98 33.18
N ARG A 261 -10.83 4.00 32.68
CA ARG A 261 -12.20 4.31 33.09
C ARG A 261 -13.23 3.36 32.48
N ASN A 262 -13.09 3.08 31.17
CA ASN A 262 -14.12 2.37 30.40
C ASN A 262 -13.78 0.89 30.16
N GLY A 263 -12.56 0.44 30.49
CA GLY A 263 -12.10 -0.93 30.28
C GLY A 263 -11.79 -1.26 28.80
N VAL A 264 -12.31 -0.49 27.85
CA VAL A 264 -12.15 -0.76 26.41
C VAL A 264 -12.01 0.54 25.62
N VAL A 265 -11.15 0.54 24.60
CA VAL A 265 -11.01 1.62 23.62
C VAL A 265 -10.97 1.03 22.22
N HIS A 266 -11.73 1.62 21.31
CA HIS A 266 -11.75 1.27 19.89
C HIS A 266 -11.09 2.37 19.05
N PHE A 267 -9.96 2.03 18.43
CA PHE A 267 -9.31 2.87 17.43
C PHE A 267 -9.93 2.62 16.04
N LEU A 268 -10.76 3.54 15.57
CA LEU A 268 -11.40 3.47 14.26
C LEU A 268 -10.57 4.23 13.22
N GLY A 269 -10.25 3.58 12.10
CA GLY A 269 -9.38 4.18 11.07
C GLY A 269 -7.90 4.21 11.46
N PHE A 270 -7.46 3.31 12.34
CA PHE A 270 -6.08 3.25 12.81
C PHE A 270 -5.12 2.89 11.67
N GLY A 271 -4.26 3.83 11.31
CA GLY A 271 -3.23 3.69 10.29
C GLY A 271 -1.84 3.96 10.86
N ASN A 272 -1.08 4.85 10.23
CA ASN A 272 0.23 5.29 10.75
C ASN A 272 0.06 6.32 11.88
N ARG A 273 -0.48 5.89 13.02
CA ARG A 273 -0.83 6.75 14.15
C ARG A 273 0.22 6.81 15.25
N LEU A 274 1.13 5.82 15.33
CA LEU A 274 2.23 5.82 16.28
C LEU A 274 3.51 6.30 15.60
N ALA A 275 4.15 7.33 16.16
CA ALA A 275 5.44 7.85 15.71
C ALA A 275 6.52 6.76 15.72
N PHE A 276 7.58 6.98 14.93
CA PHE A 276 8.73 6.06 14.95
C PHE A 276 9.72 6.40 16.06
N ASP A 277 9.78 7.64 16.50
CA ASP A 277 10.67 8.12 17.56
C ASP A 277 10.07 9.37 18.25
N PRO A 278 10.39 9.60 19.54
CA PRO A 278 11.06 8.65 20.42
C PRO A 278 10.11 7.55 20.88
N ILE A 279 10.57 6.30 20.84
CA ILE A 279 9.84 5.14 21.34
C ILE A 279 10.80 4.28 22.17
N PRO A 280 10.39 3.71 23.30
CA PRO A 280 11.21 2.79 24.09
C PRO A 280 11.77 1.65 23.23
N PRO A 281 13.04 1.25 23.39
CA PRO A 281 13.69 0.24 22.56
C PRO A 281 12.95 -1.10 22.51
N HIS A 282 12.38 -1.55 23.63
CA HIS A 282 11.60 -2.79 23.68
C HIS A 282 10.34 -2.74 22.81
N LEU A 283 9.65 -1.59 22.73
CA LEU A 283 8.49 -1.39 21.86
C LEU A 283 8.89 -1.31 20.37
N GLN A 284 10.06 -0.72 20.06
CA GLN A 284 10.60 -0.78 18.70
C GLN A 284 10.94 -2.22 18.31
N LYS A 285 11.55 -2.98 19.23
CA LYS A 285 11.84 -4.40 19.03
C LYS A 285 10.55 -5.20 18.77
N LEU A 286 9.50 -4.94 19.55
CA LEU A 286 8.19 -5.56 19.39
C LEU A 286 7.57 -5.24 18.03
N ARG A 287 7.68 -4.00 17.53
CA ARG A 287 7.25 -3.63 16.18
C ARG A 287 7.97 -4.44 15.12
N CYS A 288 9.28 -4.66 15.28
CA CYS A 288 10.07 -5.50 14.37
C CYS A 288 9.65 -6.98 14.45
N LYS A 289 9.51 -7.52 15.67
CA LYS A 289 9.03 -8.89 15.89
C LYS A 289 7.67 -9.10 15.23
N CYS A 290 6.74 -8.16 15.43
CA CYS A 290 5.42 -8.22 14.80
C CYS A 290 5.53 -8.22 13.27
N ASN A 291 6.23 -7.25 12.66
CA ASN A 291 6.31 -7.12 11.21
C ASN A 291 7.03 -8.27 10.52
N PHE A 292 8.14 -8.75 11.08
CA PHE A 292 9.01 -9.69 10.39
C PHE A 292 8.79 -11.15 10.79
N HIS A 293 8.24 -11.42 11.97
CA HIS A 293 8.05 -12.77 12.45
C HIS A 293 6.59 -13.16 12.66
N ALA A 294 5.72 -12.28 13.17
CA ALA A 294 4.36 -12.65 13.51
C ALA A 294 3.37 -12.63 12.34
N LEU A 295 3.55 -11.70 11.38
CA LEU A 295 2.62 -11.54 10.25
C LEU A 295 2.98 -12.47 9.09
N LYS A 296 2.58 -13.74 9.19
CA LYS A 296 2.70 -14.75 8.12
C LYS A 296 1.41 -14.85 7.32
N PHE A 297 1.54 -14.90 6.01
CA PHE A 297 0.39 -15.10 5.11
C PHE A 297 -0.27 -16.47 5.33
N VAL A 298 -1.58 -16.54 5.12
CA VAL A 298 -2.34 -17.79 5.20
C VAL A 298 -1.89 -18.81 4.16
N PRO A 299 -2.08 -20.13 4.40
CA PRO A 299 -1.61 -21.21 3.52
C PRO A 299 -2.06 -21.05 2.07
N ARG A 300 -3.29 -20.58 1.82
CA ARG A 300 -3.79 -20.39 0.44
C ARG A 300 -2.99 -19.33 -0.33
N ILE A 301 -2.61 -18.21 0.31
CA ILE A 301 -1.77 -17.17 -0.29
C ILE A 301 -0.35 -17.70 -0.50
N GLN A 302 0.20 -18.42 0.48
CA GLN A 302 1.53 -19.03 0.37
C GLN A 302 1.61 -20.04 -0.77
N LYS A 303 0.58 -20.88 -0.96
CA LYS A 303 0.51 -21.88 -2.02
C LYS A 303 0.52 -21.24 -3.42
N ILE A 304 -0.32 -20.21 -3.64
CA ILE A 304 -0.36 -19.51 -4.93
C ILE A 304 0.89 -18.65 -5.13
N GLY A 305 1.42 -18.03 -4.07
CA GLY A 305 2.71 -17.34 -4.10
C GLY A 305 3.87 -18.27 -4.48
N SER A 306 3.89 -19.51 -3.99
CA SER A 306 4.86 -20.53 -4.37
C SER A 306 4.76 -20.89 -5.85
N LEU A 307 3.53 -21.08 -6.35
CA LEU A 307 3.30 -21.35 -7.76
C LEU A 307 3.74 -20.20 -8.65
N LEU A 308 3.45 -18.98 -8.24
CA LEU A 308 3.88 -17.75 -8.91
C LEU A 308 5.40 -17.68 -9.03
N ILE A 309 6.13 -17.85 -7.91
CA ILE A 309 7.60 -17.86 -7.89
C ILE A 309 8.15 -18.98 -8.78
N LYS A 310 7.58 -20.20 -8.71
CA LYS A 310 7.99 -21.32 -9.54
C LYS A 310 7.88 -20.99 -11.03
N ARG A 311 6.79 -20.36 -11.46
CA ARG A 311 6.57 -19.98 -12.87
C ARG A 311 7.50 -18.84 -13.31
N ILE A 312 7.77 -17.87 -12.43
CA ILE A 312 8.72 -16.79 -12.71
C ILE A 312 10.13 -17.36 -12.92
N ARG A 313 10.58 -18.24 -12.03
CA ARG A 313 11.96 -18.79 -12.06
C ARG A 313 12.14 -19.92 -13.06
N LYS A 314 11.05 -20.48 -13.60
CA LYS A 314 11.03 -21.58 -14.57
C LYS A 314 11.83 -22.80 -14.11
N HIS A 315 13.14 -22.82 -14.37
CA HIS A 315 14.04 -23.96 -14.08
C HIS A 315 14.93 -23.77 -12.85
N ASP A 316 14.83 -22.64 -12.13
CA ASP A 316 15.65 -22.40 -10.94
C ASP A 316 15.03 -23.06 -9.71
N SER A 317 15.73 -24.07 -9.24
CA SER A 317 15.33 -24.86 -8.07
C SER A 317 15.85 -24.35 -6.74
N ARG A 318 16.62 -23.25 -6.74
CA ARG A 318 17.23 -22.73 -5.51
C ARG A 318 16.17 -22.11 -4.61
N VAL A 319 16.20 -22.53 -3.35
CA VAL A 319 15.35 -21.99 -2.29
C VAL A 319 16.19 -21.00 -1.48
N SER A 320 15.82 -19.73 -1.54
CA SER A 320 16.46 -18.68 -0.75
C SER A 320 15.92 -18.65 0.69
N GLU A 321 16.62 -17.94 1.58
CA GLU A 321 16.10 -17.68 2.92
C GLU A 321 14.80 -16.85 2.88
N LEU A 322 14.68 -15.95 1.90
CA LEU A 322 13.46 -15.18 1.67
C LEU A 322 12.28 -16.09 1.33
N ASP A 323 12.49 -17.09 0.48
CA ASP A 323 11.43 -18.05 0.10
C ASP A 323 10.92 -18.82 1.34
N LYS A 324 11.83 -19.28 2.22
CA LYS A 324 11.46 -19.97 3.46
C LYS A 324 10.57 -19.12 4.36
N GLN A 325 10.93 -17.85 4.51
CA GLN A 325 10.15 -16.90 5.33
C GLN A 325 8.79 -16.57 4.73
N LEU A 326 8.70 -16.43 3.39
CA LEU A 326 7.47 -16.07 2.70
C LEU A 326 6.49 -17.23 2.55
N LEU A 327 7.00 -18.42 2.22
CA LEU A 327 6.20 -19.55 1.77
C LEU A 327 6.03 -20.65 2.84
N GLY A 328 6.81 -20.62 3.91
CA GLY A 328 6.75 -21.61 4.97
C GLY A 328 6.89 -23.05 4.43
N ARG A 329 5.88 -23.89 4.69
CA ARG A 329 5.85 -25.29 4.20
C ARG A 329 5.54 -25.42 2.70
N HIS A 330 5.10 -24.36 2.04
CA HIS A 330 4.71 -24.36 0.63
C HIS A 330 5.87 -23.98 -0.30
N LEU A 331 7.10 -24.30 0.10
CA LEU A 331 8.27 -24.11 -0.76
C LEU A 331 8.08 -24.85 -2.09
N PRO A 332 8.55 -24.26 -3.22
CA PRO A 332 8.56 -24.97 -4.48
C PRO A 332 9.47 -26.19 -4.34
N HIS A 333 8.90 -27.32 -4.01
CA HIS A 333 9.66 -28.57 -4.05
C HIS A 333 10.02 -28.83 -5.51
N ASN A 334 11.29 -29.04 -5.79
CA ASN A 334 11.67 -29.70 -7.01
C ASN A 334 11.00 -31.06 -7.01
N LEU A 335 10.10 -31.25 -7.94
CA LEU A 335 9.81 -32.56 -8.40
C LEU A 335 11.10 -33.11 -8.98
N LEU A 336 11.85 -33.75 -8.09
CA LEU A 336 12.75 -34.89 -8.31
C LEU A 336 13.76 -34.76 -9.46
N VAL A 337 15.01 -34.88 -9.06
CA VAL A 337 15.85 -35.98 -9.50
C VAL A 337 15.44 -36.49 -10.89
N GLY A 338 16.09 -36.01 -11.93
CA GLY A 338 16.01 -36.65 -13.24
C GLY A 338 15.95 -35.77 -14.47
N SER A 339 15.75 -34.48 -14.38
CA SER A 339 15.93 -33.63 -15.56
C SER A 339 17.28 -32.92 -15.48
N ASN A 340 18.27 -33.46 -16.17
CA ASN A 340 19.47 -32.76 -16.62
C ASN A 340 19.05 -31.60 -17.56
N SER A 341 18.30 -30.63 -17.06
CA SER A 341 18.04 -29.43 -17.81
C SER A 341 19.30 -28.55 -17.77
N LEU A 342 20.04 -28.58 -18.87
CA LEU A 342 21.24 -27.76 -19.15
C LEU A 342 20.99 -26.23 -19.13
N GLY A 343 19.87 -25.73 -18.60
CA GLY A 343 19.54 -24.32 -18.56
C GLY A 343 20.14 -23.61 -17.33
N LYS A 344 20.86 -22.51 -17.55
CA LYS A 344 21.23 -21.60 -16.45
C LYS A 344 19.98 -21.15 -15.69
N PRO A 345 20.02 -21.10 -14.34
CA PRO A 345 18.90 -20.62 -13.53
C PRO A 345 18.47 -19.23 -13.97
N LEU A 346 17.18 -19.06 -14.24
CA LEU A 346 16.64 -17.78 -14.67
C LEU A 346 16.46 -16.87 -13.44
N LYS A 347 17.29 -15.83 -13.37
CA LYS A 347 17.13 -14.74 -12.41
C LYS A 347 16.05 -13.79 -12.89
N TYR A 348 15.29 -13.22 -11.96
CA TYR A 348 14.30 -12.21 -12.30
C TYR A 348 14.44 -10.93 -11.46
N LEU A 349 14.06 -9.84 -12.08
CA LEU A 349 13.89 -8.54 -11.45
C LEU A 349 12.41 -8.32 -11.17
N ALA A 350 12.05 -8.00 -9.94
CA ALA A 350 10.72 -7.50 -9.64
C ALA A 350 10.72 -5.96 -9.65
N LEU A 351 9.82 -5.38 -10.44
CA LEU A 351 9.63 -3.94 -10.56
C LEU A 351 8.28 -3.54 -9.95
N HIS A 352 8.32 -2.73 -8.90
CA HIS A 352 7.10 -2.06 -8.44
C HIS A 352 7.02 -0.66 -9.05
N MET A 353 6.11 -0.53 -9.99
CA MET A 353 5.85 0.73 -10.70
C MET A 353 4.63 1.42 -10.07
N ARG A 354 4.86 2.47 -9.28
CA ARG A 354 3.78 3.23 -8.63
C ARG A 354 3.22 4.27 -9.62
N PHE A 355 2.54 3.80 -10.64
CA PHE A 355 1.97 4.59 -11.73
C PHE A 355 0.50 4.20 -12.00
N GLU A 356 -0.25 3.88 -10.97
CA GLU A 356 -1.67 3.58 -11.02
C GLU A 356 -2.49 4.88 -10.99
N MET A 357 -3.74 4.80 -11.42
CA MET A 357 -4.66 5.93 -11.54
C MET A 357 -4.75 6.79 -10.29
N ASP A 358 -4.84 6.16 -9.11
CA ASP A 358 -4.92 6.84 -7.81
C ASP A 358 -3.67 7.69 -7.55
N MET A 359 -2.46 7.14 -7.82
CA MET A 359 -1.21 7.83 -7.56
C MET A 359 -0.92 8.92 -8.58
N VAL A 360 -1.22 8.67 -9.85
CA VAL A 360 -1.11 9.65 -10.94
C VAL A 360 -2.01 10.84 -10.64
N ALA A 361 -3.27 10.60 -10.27
CA ALA A 361 -4.20 11.66 -9.89
C ALA A 361 -3.77 12.42 -8.63
N TYR A 362 -3.36 11.70 -7.57
CA TYR A 362 -2.93 12.30 -6.29
C TYR A 362 -1.67 13.15 -6.42
N SER A 363 -0.78 12.82 -7.37
CA SER A 363 0.52 13.49 -7.56
C SER A 363 0.42 14.93 -8.04
N LEU A 364 -0.69 15.33 -8.69
CA LEU A 364 -0.90 16.63 -9.34
C LEU A 364 0.07 16.93 -10.50
N CYS A 365 0.77 15.89 -10.98
CA CYS A 365 1.73 16.01 -12.07
C CYS A 365 1.06 15.89 -13.45
N ASP A 366 1.78 16.29 -14.47
CA ASP A 366 1.41 16.15 -15.88
C ASP A 366 2.27 15.07 -16.53
N PHE A 367 1.65 14.17 -17.28
CA PHE A 367 2.29 13.01 -17.90
C PHE A 367 2.17 13.00 -19.43
N GLY A 368 1.78 14.11 -20.02
CA GLY A 368 1.81 14.31 -21.46
C GLY A 368 0.50 14.05 -22.20
N GLY A 369 -0.56 13.58 -21.55
CA GLY A 369 -1.86 13.33 -22.17
C GLY A 369 -2.72 14.58 -22.43
N GLY A 370 -2.16 15.77 -22.21
CA GLY A 370 -2.76 17.06 -22.54
C GLY A 370 -4.09 17.36 -21.81
N LYS A 371 -5.02 18.04 -22.50
CA LYS A 371 -6.28 18.46 -21.91
C LYS A 371 -7.17 17.28 -21.48
N LYS A 372 -7.13 16.17 -22.20
CA LYS A 372 -7.93 14.98 -21.91
C LYS A 372 -7.48 14.34 -20.60
N GLU A 373 -6.19 14.10 -20.45
CA GLU A 373 -5.60 13.57 -19.22
C GLU A 373 -5.91 14.46 -18.02
N ARG A 374 -5.71 15.77 -18.15
CA ARG A 374 -6.00 16.71 -17.06
C ARG A 374 -7.45 16.67 -16.60
N ARG A 375 -8.42 16.55 -17.52
CA ARG A 375 -9.85 16.42 -17.17
C ARG A 375 -10.15 15.10 -16.46
N GLU A 376 -9.62 14.00 -16.98
CA GLU A 376 -9.78 12.66 -16.41
C GLU A 376 -9.23 12.60 -14.99
N LEU A 377 -7.98 13.06 -14.80
CA LEU A 377 -7.34 13.08 -13.49
C LEU A 377 -8.02 14.03 -12.51
N GLN A 378 -8.59 15.15 -12.99
CA GLN A 378 -9.37 16.07 -12.15
C GLN A 378 -10.67 15.42 -11.70
N ALA A 379 -11.42 14.79 -12.59
CA ALA A 379 -12.65 14.07 -12.25
C ALA A 379 -12.40 12.97 -11.21
N TYR A 380 -11.30 12.22 -11.36
CA TYR A 380 -10.89 11.23 -10.38
C TYR A 380 -10.56 11.86 -9.02
N ARG A 381 -9.88 13.01 -8.99
CA ARG A 381 -9.57 13.74 -7.74
C ARG A 381 -10.82 14.24 -7.03
N ASP A 382 -11.76 14.80 -7.77
CA ASP A 382 -13.01 15.32 -7.22
C ASP A 382 -13.81 14.21 -6.51
N MET A 383 -13.80 13.00 -7.07
CA MET A 383 -14.50 11.84 -6.52
C MET A 383 -13.74 11.20 -5.33
N HIS A 384 -12.44 10.99 -5.46
CA HIS A 384 -11.69 10.15 -4.53
C HIS A 384 -10.80 10.92 -3.53
N PHE A 385 -10.48 12.19 -3.83
CA PHE A 385 -9.57 13.02 -3.03
C PHE A 385 -10.12 14.42 -2.75
N PRO A 386 -11.36 14.58 -2.25
CA PRO A 386 -11.98 15.90 -2.05
C PRO A 386 -11.17 16.81 -1.12
N ALA A 387 -10.56 16.26 -0.07
CA ALA A 387 -9.68 17.01 0.84
C ALA A 387 -8.40 17.53 0.15
N LEU A 388 -7.90 16.85 -0.87
CA LEU A 388 -6.78 17.34 -1.69
C LEU A 388 -7.23 18.52 -2.55
N VAL A 389 -8.41 18.41 -3.17
CA VAL A 389 -8.99 19.46 -4.02
C VAL A 389 -9.24 20.73 -3.21
N LEU A 390 -9.81 20.62 -2.00
CA LEU A 390 -10.00 21.74 -1.09
C LEU A 390 -8.67 22.44 -0.76
N ARG A 391 -7.65 21.70 -0.38
CA ARG A 391 -6.32 22.26 -0.09
C ARG A 391 -5.68 22.96 -1.28
N MET A 392 -5.93 22.46 -2.51
CA MET A 392 -5.45 23.12 -3.74
C MET A 392 -6.11 24.48 -3.94
N ARG A 393 -7.41 24.59 -3.64
CA ARG A 393 -8.17 25.85 -3.75
C ARG A 393 -7.70 26.88 -2.70
N GLU A 394 -7.47 26.44 -1.48
CA GLU A 394 -7.08 27.31 -0.35
C GLU A 394 -5.63 27.81 -0.45
N ASN A 395 -4.68 26.94 -0.78
CA ASN A 395 -3.24 27.21 -0.69
C ASN A 395 -2.56 27.41 -2.05
N GLY A 396 -3.33 27.42 -3.15
CA GLY A 396 -2.77 27.39 -4.50
C GLY A 396 -2.13 26.03 -4.84
N SER A 397 -1.82 25.83 -6.11
CA SER A 397 -1.16 24.61 -6.60
C SER A 397 0.25 24.91 -7.08
N ILE A 398 1.20 24.09 -6.66
CA ILE A 398 2.56 24.06 -7.23
C ILE A 398 2.42 23.56 -8.68
N SER A 399 3.15 24.16 -9.61
CA SER A 399 3.10 23.73 -11.02
C SER A 399 3.55 22.27 -11.20
N PRO A 400 2.98 21.53 -12.16
CA PRO A 400 3.44 20.16 -12.47
C PRO A 400 4.93 20.07 -12.80
N ALA A 401 5.49 21.09 -13.47
CA ALA A 401 6.90 21.16 -13.79
C ALA A 401 7.78 21.29 -12.53
N GLU A 402 7.36 22.09 -11.57
CA GLU A 402 8.05 22.27 -10.30
C GLU A 402 7.92 21.01 -9.43
N LEU A 403 6.75 20.37 -9.39
CA LEU A 403 6.57 19.08 -8.71
C LEU A 403 7.53 18.02 -9.24
N ARG A 404 7.74 17.98 -10.57
CA ARG A 404 8.70 17.08 -11.19
C ARG A 404 10.13 17.40 -10.79
N LYS A 405 10.53 18.67 -10.84
CA LYS A 405 11.85 19.14 -10.39
C LYS A 405 12.11 18.83 -8.91
N LEU A 406 11.09 18.88 -8.07
CA LEU A 406 11.17 18.49 -6.67
C LEU A 406 11.17 16.96 -6.44
N GLY A 407 11.06 16.15 -7.50
CA GLY A 407 11.01 14.68 -7.43
C GLY A 407 9.71 14.15 -6.81
N ARG A 408 8.63 14.91 -6.86
CA ARG A 408 7.32 14.52 -6.30
C ARG A 408 6.47 13.72 -7.28
N CYS A 409 6.75 13.80 -8.59
CA CYS A 409 6.04 13.04 -9.60
C CYS A 409 6.38 11.56 -9.56
N PRO A 410 5.41 10.65 -9.82
CA PRO A 410 5.70 9.27 -10.18
C PRO A 410 6.65 9.19 -11.38
N LEU A 411 7.55 8.21 -11.38
CA LEU A 411 8.30 7.89 -12.60
C LEU A 411 7.39 7.18 -13.59
N THR A 412 7.51 7.56 -14.85
CA THR A 412 6.76 6.96 -15.95
C THR A 412 7.36 5.62 -16.37
N PRO A 413 6.64 4.78 -17.13
CA PRO A 413 7.19 3.54 -17.64
C PRO A 413 8.45 3.73 -18.47
N GLU A 414 8.47 4.73 -19.36
CA GLU A 414 9.66 5.07 -20.15
C GLU A 414 10.87 5.47 -19.27
N GLU A 415 10.64 6.26 -18.23
CA GLU A 415 11.69 6.65 -17.28
C GLU A 415 12.23 5.43 -16.51
N ALA A 416 11.36 4.49 -16.14
CA ALA A 416 11.76 3.24 -15.49
C ALA A 416 12.59 2.36 -16.44
N GLY A 417 12.19 2.24 -17.71
CA GLY A 417 12.94 1.50 -18.73
C GLY A 417 14.32 2.10 -18.99
N LEU A 418 14.40 3.42 -19.14
CA LEU A 418 15.67 4.14 -19.30
C LEU A 418 16.60 3.95 -18.10
N MET A 419 16.06 3.98 -16.88
CA MET A 419 16.83 3.73 -15.66
C MET A 419 17.42 2.31 -15.67
N LEU A 420 16.62 1.28 -15.94
CA LEU A 420 17.10 -0.10 -15.99
C LEU A 420 18.15 -0.30 -17.09
N SER A 421 17.96 0.31 -18.26
CA SER A 421 18.93 0.24 -19.38
C SER A 421 20.27 0.90 -19.03
N ALA A 422 20.24 2.07 -18.40
CA ALA A 422 21.45 2.76 -17.91
C ALA A 422 22.17 1.96 -16.82
N LEU A 423 21.42 1.21 -16.03
CA LEU A 423 21.99 0.31 -15.05
C LEU A 423 22.61 -0.96 -15.69
N GLY A 424 22.37 -1.22 -16.95
CA GLY A 424 22.97 -2.31 -17.70
C GLY A 424 22.21 -3.63 -17.64
N PHE A 425 20.93 -3.62 -17.29
CA PHE A 425 20.10 -4.80 -17.45
C PHE A 425 19.96 -5.13 -18.93
N GLU A 426 20.10 -6.40 -19.27
CA GLU A 426 19.99 -6.89 -20.64
C GLU A 426 18.53 -6.84 -21.11
N ARG A 427 18.31 -6.70 -22.43
CA ARG A 427 16.99 -6.72 -23.06
C ARG A 427 16.18 -7.98 -22.71
N ARG A 428 16.85 -9.12 -22.58
CA ARG A 428 16.27 -10.42 -22.21
C ARG A 428 15.99 -10.59 -20.70
N THR A 429 16.27 -9.56 -19.88
CA THR A 429 15.97 -9.61 -18.44
C THR A 429 14.49 -9.93 -18.21
N TYR A 430 14.23 -10.94 -17.41
CA TYR A 430 12.86 -11.33 -17.03
C TYR A 430 12.38 -10.41 -15.91
N ILE A 431 11.31 -9.66 -16.17
CA ILE A 431 10.83 -8.62 -15.25
C ILE A 431 9.40 -8.96 -14.80
N TYR A 432 9.22 -9.11 -13.50
CA TYR A 432 7.91 -9.19 -12.88
C TYR A 432 7.41 -7.79 -12.51
N LEU A 433 6.31 -7.35 -13.10
CA LEU A 433 5.66 -6.08 -12.79
C LEU A 433 4.66 -6.29 -11.65
N ALA A 434 4.92 -5.68 -10.50
CA ALA A 434 4.07 -5.71 -9.33
C ALA A 434 3.21 -4.46 -9.23
N GLY A 435 1.98 -4.62 -8.80
CA GLY A 435 1.00 -3.56 -8.59
C GLY A 435 -0.33 -3.86 -9.27
N SER A 436 -1.21 -2.86 -9.32
CA SER A 436 -2.44 -2.88 -10.09
C SER A 436 -2.21 -2.30 -11.50
N ASP A 437 -3.29 -2.08 -12.23
CA ASP A 437 -3.24 -1.59 -13.60
C ASP A 437 -2.49 -0.25 -13.72
N ILE A 438 -1.54 -0.22 -14.62
CA ILE A 438 -0.79 1.00 -14.94
C ILE A 438 -1.71 2.00 -15.64
N TYR A 439 -1.70 3.24 -15.20
CA TYR A 439 -2.45 4.32 -15.84
C TYR A 439 -2.08 4.46 -17.32
N GLY A 440 -3.09 4.49 -18.19
CA GLY A 440 -2.94 4.46 -19.64
C GLY A 440 -2.72 3.07 -20.24
N GLY A 441 -2.70 2.00 -19.42
CA GLY A 441 -2.72 0.61 -19.85
C GLY A 441 -1.51 0.20 -20.71
N ARG A 442 -1.77 -0.72 -21.64
CA ARG A 442 -0.71 -1.29 -22.52
C ARG A 442 -0.01 -0.24 -23.36
N SER A 443 -0.74 0.76 -23.87
CA SER A 443 -0.16 1.84 -24.67
C SER A 443 0.92 2.60 -23.91
N ARG A 444 0.67 2.84 -22.61
CA ARG A 444 1.64 3.53 -21.75
C ARG A 444 2.86 2.69 -21.43
N LEU A 445 2.73 1.36 -21.45
CA LEU A 445 3.86 0.43 -21.24
C LEU A 445 4.70 0.19 -22.49
N LEU A 446 4.27 0.59 -23.68
CA LEU A 446 4.98 0.32 -24.94
C LEU A 446 6.45 0.78 -24.93
N PRO A 447 6.83 1.99 -24.45
CA PRO A 447 8.23 2.38 -24.38
C PRO A 447 9.07 1.46 -23.51
N PHE A 448 8.49 0.97 -22.42
CA PHE A 448 9.14 0.02 -21.53
C PHE A 448 9.28 -1.36 -22.17
N THR A 449 8.22 -1.90 -22.76
CA THR A 449 8.23 -3.24 -23.37
C THR A 449 9.08 -3.31 -24.65
N ARG A 450 9.31 -2.19 -25.33
CA ARG A 450 10.30 -2.12 -26.42
C ARG A 450 11.73 -2.39 -25.93
N LEU A 451 12.08 -1.90 -24.75
CA LEU A 451 13.38 -2.14 -24.13
C LEU A 451 13.42 -3.52 -23.45
N TYR A 452 12.33 -3.94 -22.82
CA TYR A 452 12.23 -5.16 -22.02
C TYR A 452 10.99 -5.98 -22.40
N PRO A 453 11.07 -6.83 -23.44
CA PRO A 453 9.93 -7.60 -23.95
C PRO A 453 9.44 -8.70 -22.98
N HIS A 454 10.29 -9.14 -22.04
CA HIS A 454 9.95 -10.19 -21.08
C HIS A 454 9.36 -9.62 -19.78
N LEU A 455 8.39 -8.69 -19.92
CA LEU A 455 7.61 -8.14 -18.82
C LEU A 455 6.40 -9.06 -18.57
N VAL A 456 6.21 -9.50 -17.31
CA VAL A 456 5.10 -10.36 -16.90
C VAL A 456 4.47 -9.86 -15.61
N THR A 457 3.17 -10.12 -15.46
CA THR A 457 2.39 -9.83 -14.25
C THR A 457 1.92 -11.15 -13.61
N LYS A 458 1.24 -11.07 -12.48
CA LYS A 458 0.59 -12.24 -11.87
C LYS A 458 -0.52 -12.80 -12.75
N GLU A 459 -1.19 -11.94 -13.52
CA GLU A 459 -2.24 -12.31 -14.47
C GLU A 459 -1.69 -13.08 -15.68
N ASP A 460 -0.45 -12.81 -16.10
CA ASP A 460 0.22 -13.56 -17.17
C ASP A 460 0.75 -14.93 -16.69
N LEU A 461 1.03 -15.05 -15.41
CA LEU A 461 1.69 -16.23 -14.84
C LEU A 461 0.73 -17.20 -14.16
N LEU A 462 -0.43 -16.73 -13.71
CA LEU A 462 -1.45 -17.54 -13.05
C LEU A 462 -2.68 -17.67 -13.95
N THR A 463 -3.29 -18.85 -13.95
CA THR A 463 -4.52 -19.07 -14.71
C THR A 463 -5.71 -18.32 -14.10
N PRO A 464 -6.76 -18.03 -14.89
CA PRO A 464 -7.97 -17.42 -14.34
C PRO A 464 -8.60 -18.20 -13.18
N SER A 465 -8.52 -19.55 -13.19
CA SER A 465 -9.00 -20.41 -12.11
C SER A 465 -8.18 -20.29 -10.82
N GLU A 466 -6.86 -20.11 -10.93
CA GLU A 466 -5.97 -19.89 -9.78
C GLU A 466 -6.15 -18.51 -9.16
N LEU A 467 -6.47 -17.50 -9.97
CA LEU A 467 -6.74 -16.13 -9.51
C LEU A 467 -8.18 -15.92 -9.04
N ALA A 468 -9.14 -16.76 -9.47
CA ALA A 468 -10.55 -16.58 -9.15
C ALA A 468 -10.85 -16.39 -7.65
N PRO A 469 -10.21 -17.13 -6.70
CA PRO A 469 -10.44 -16.95 -5.28
C PRO A 469 -9.95 -15.59 -4.73
N PHE A 470 -9.13 -14.86 -5.48
CA PHE A 470 -8.50 -13.60 -5.07
C PHE A 470 -9.02 -12.39 -5.83
N ARG A 471 -9.76 -12.57 -6.93
CA ARG A 471 -10.12 -11.51 -7.89
C ARG A 471 -10.80 -10.31 -7.25
N ASN A 472 -11.65 -10.53 -6.24
CA ASN A 472 -12.38 -9.47 -5.54
C ASN A 472 -11.72 -9.02 -4.24
N PHE A 473 -10.47 -9.43 -4.00
CA PHE A 473 -9.74 -9.21 -2.76
C PHE A 473 -8.39 -8.56 -3.04
N SER A 474 -8.39 -7.24 -3.21
CA SER A 474 -7.20 -6.49 -3.62
C SER A 474 -6.02 -6.63 -2.64
N SER A 475 -6.29 -6.76 -1.34
CA SER A 475 -5.24 -7.00 -0.33
C SER A 475 -4.60 -8.38 -0.47
N GLN A 476 -5.36 -9.40 -0.88
CA GLN A 476 -4.82 -10.73 -1.11
C GLN A 476 -4.01 -10.79 -2.42
N LEU A 477 -4.47 -10.11 -3.48
CA LEU A 477 -3.66 -9.92 -4.70
C LEU A 477 -2.37 -9.15 -4.42
N ALA A 478 -2.44 -8.11 -3.58
CA ALA A 478 -1.26 -7.37 -3.14
C ALA A 478 -0.30 -8.22 -2.29
N ALA A 479 -0.79 -9.25 -1.59
CA ALA A 479 0.06 -10.21 -0.88
C ALA A 479 0.85 -11.09 -1.85
N LEU A 480 0.28 -11.48 -3.00
CA LEU A 480 1.01 -12.19 -4.07
C LEU A 480 2.11 -11.31 -4.66
N ASP A 481 1.83 -10.02 -4.92
CA ASP A 481 2.85 -9.06 -5.36
C ASP A 481 3.95 -8.86 -4.31
N PHE A 482 3.58 -8.79 -3.03
CA PHE A 482 4.56 -8.72 -1.94
C PHE A 482 5.50 -9.93 -1.96
N ILE A 483 4.96 -11.14 -2.10
CA ILE A 483 5.73 -12.39 -2.17
C ILE A 483 6.69 -12.36 -3.36
N ALA A 484 6.18 -12.06 -4.57
CA ALA A 484 7.00 -12.01 -5.78
C ALA A 484 8.10 -10.95 -5.71
N CYS A 485 7.82 -9.76 -5.17
CA CYS A 485 8.82 -8.71 -4.98
C CYS A 485 9.86 -9.05 -3.92
N ALA A 486 9.44 -9.66 -2.82
CA ALA A 486 10.34 -10.00 -1.73
C ALA A 486 11.28 -11.16 -2.10
N ALA A 487 10.81 -12.14 -2.87
CA ALA A 487 11.56 -13.31 -3.30
C ALA A 487 12.48 -13.06 -4.52
N ALA A 488 12.36 -11.92 -5.20
CA ALA A 488 13.13 -11.61 -6.42
C ALA A 488 14.64 -11.57 -6.17
N ASP A 489 15.43 -11.88 -7.20
CA ASP A 489 16.88 -11.69 -7.15
C ASP A 489 17.20 -10.21 -6.95
N ILE A 490 16.52 -9.33 -7.69
CA ILE A 490 16.64 -7.88 -7.57
C ILE A 490 15.23 -7.29 -7.44
N PHE A 491 15.07 -6.38 -6.51
CA PHE A 491 13.84 -5.59 -6.38
C PHE A 491 14.10 -4.14 -6.79
N ALA A 492 13.36 -3.66 -7.78
CA ALA A 492 13.39 -2.27 -8.24
C ALA A 492 12.06 -1.59 -7.92
N MET A 493 12.13 -0.32 -7.59
CA MET A 493 10.94 0.51 -7.33
C MET A 493 11.03 1.84 -8.07
N THR A 494 9.90 2.38 -8.47
CA THR A 494 9.81 3.74 -9.04
C THR A 494 9.50 4.79 -7.96
N ASP A 495 8.94 4.37 -6.84
CA ASP A 495 8.63 5.26 -5.72
C ASP A 495 8.99 4.64 -4.37
N SER A 496 9.97 5.24 -3.72
CA SER A 496 10.39 4.83 -2.38
C SER A 496 9.41 5.25 -1.27
N GLY A 497 8.44 6.11 -1.57
CA GLY A 497 7.36 6.50 -0.65
C GLY A 497 6.21 5.50 -0.61
N SER A 498 6.10 4.61 -1.60
CA SER A 498 5.10 3.54 -1.61
C SER A 498 5.26 2.61 -0.41
N GLN A 499 4.14 2.25 0.22
CA GLN A 499 4.13 1.31 1.36
C GLN A 499 4.62 -0.08 0.94
N LEU A 500 4.22 -0.58 -0.23
CA LEU A 500 4.72 -1.85 -0.76
C LEU A 500 6.25 -1.80 -0.92
N SER A 501 6.76 -0.78 -1.61
CA SER A 501 8.21 -0.58 -1.78
C SER A 501 8.96 -0.54 -0.44
N SER A 502 8.39 0.14 0.54
CA SER A 502 8.97 0.30 1.87
C SER A 502 9.04 -1.02 2.62
N LEU A 503 7.94 -1.77 2.68
CA LEU A 503 7.85 -3.03 3.43
C LEU A 503 8.63 -4.16 2.77
N VAL A 504 8.58 -4.27 1.44
CA VAL A 504 9.40 -5.24 0.69
C VAL A 504 10.90 -4.95 0.91
N THR A 505 11.31 -3.68 0.82
CA THR A 505 12.70 -3.28 1.10
C THR A 505 13.13 -3.70 2.51
N GLY A 506 12.30 -3.42 3.52
CA GLY A 506 12.59 -3.79 4.89
C GLY A 506 12.67 -5.31 5.09
N PHE A 507 11.73 -6.05 4.51
CA PHE A 507 11.70 -7.51 4.55
C PHE A 507 12.96 -8.13 3.91
N ARG A 508 13.32 -7.65 2.72
CA ARG A 508 14.55 -8.08 2.01
C ARG A 508 15.82 -7.71 2.78
N THR A 509 15.86 -6.53 3.39
CA THR A 509 16.99 -6.12 4.25
C THR A 509 17.10 -7.01 5.48
N TYR A 510 15.98 -7.32 6.12
CA TYR A 510 15.94 -8.09 7.37
C TYR A 510 16.30 -9.56 7.15
N HIS A 511 15.65 -10.24 6.20
CA HIS A 511 15.82 -11.67 5.97
C HIS A 511 16.84 -12.03 4.88
N GLY A 512 17.22 -11.11 4.00
CA GLY A 512 18.07 -11.39 2.83
C GLY A 512 19.56 -11.54 3.13
N ARG A 513 20.01 -11.31 4.36
CA ARG A 513 21.41 -11.48 4.79
C ARG A 513 22.43 -10.78 3.90
N GLY A 514 22.09 -9.58 3.37
CA GLY A 514 22.94 -8.82 2.47
C GLY A 514 23.03 -9.35 1.03
N ARG A 515 22.18 -10.29 0.65
CA ARG A 515 22.13 -10.89 -0.70
C ARG A 515 20.85 -10.55 -1.46
N ALA A 516 20.20 -9.45 -1.11
CA ALA A 516 18.92 -9.06 -1.65
C ALA A 516 18.94 -7.59 -2.12
N PRO A 517 19.64 -7.26 -3.22
CA PRO A 517 19.79 -5.89 -3.69
C PRO A 517 18.44 -5.26 -4.02
N THR A 518 18.33 -3.96 -3.70
CA THR A 518 17.12 -3.18 -3.91
C THR A 518 17.47 -1.86 -4.57
N LEU A 519 16.93 -1.61 -5.77
CA LEU A 519 17.17 -0.40 -6.55
C LEU A 519 16.20 0.71 -6.13
N ARG A 520 16.75 1.84 -5.67
CA ARG A 520 15.99 2.99 -5.17
C ARG A 520 16.40 4.24 -5.92
N PRO A 521 15.61 4.74 -6.88
CA PRO A 521 15.91 5.99 -7.55
C PRO A 521 15.70 7.19 -6.62
N ASN A 522 16.55 8.20 -6.79
CA ASN A 522 16.30 9.54 -6.30
C ASN A 522 15.57 10.33 -7.39
N LYS A 523 14.26 10.47 -7.27
CA LYS A 523 13.42 11.10 -8.30
C LYS A 523 13.82 12.55 -8.60
N LYS A 524 14.33 13.30 -7.61
CA LYS A 524 14.82 14.66 -7.81
C LYS A 524 16.09 14.66 -8.67
N GLN A 525 17.11 13.90 -8.28
CA GLN A 525 18.34 13.78 -9.06
C GLN A 525 18.07 13.22 -10.47
N PHE A 526 17.11 12.29 -10.60
CA PHE A 526 16.74 11.76 -11.90
C PHE A 526 16.05 12.82 -12.79
N ALA A 527 15.18 13.65 -12.21
CA ALA A 527 14.59 14.78 -12.92
C ALA A 527 15.67 15.81 -13.35
N ASP A 528 16.67 16.07 -12.49
CA ASP A 528 17.79 16.93 -12.83
C ASP A 528 18.60 16.36 -14.01
N ILE A 529 18.91 15.05 -14.01
CA ILE A 529 19.58 14.36 -15.12
C ILE A 529 18.79 14.50 -16.42
N LEU A 530 17.48 14.30 -16.38
CA LEU A 530 16.59 14.44 -17.54
C LEU A 530 16.44 15.89 -18.00
N SER A 531 16.64 16.88 -17.13
CA SER A 531 16.54 18.31 -17.51
C SER A 531 17.73 18.82 -18.30
N GLU A 532 18.88 18.13 -18.27
CA GLU A 532 20.08 18.44 -19.08
C GLU A 532 19.94 18.04 -20.57
N ASN A 533 18.84 17.88 -21.04
CA ASN A 533 18.17 17.05 -22.02
C ASN A 533 18.51 17.21 -23.50
N GLY A 534 19.11 18.24 -23.97
CA GLY A 534 19.34 18.44 -25.44
C GLY A 534 20.58 17.77 -25.97
N THR A 535 21.60 17.64 -25.15
CA THR A 535 22.98 17.29 -25.56
C THR A 535 23.55 16.05 -24.87
N LEU A 536 22.81 15.47 -23.88
CA LEU A 536 23.31 14.36 -23.09
C LEU A 536 23.41 13.08 -23.94
N GLY A 537 24.65 12.64 -24.22
CA GLY A 537 24.92 11.35 -24.86
C GLY A 537 24.64 10.19 -23.90
N TRP A 538 24.38 8.99 -24.45
CA TRP A 538 24.02 7.80 -23.66
C TRP A 538 25.03 7.46 -22.55
N ILE A 539 26.32 7.52 -22.85
CA ILE A 539 27.40 7.20 -21.89
C ILE A 539 27.32 8.09 -20.64
N LYS A 540 27.15 9.40 -20.83
CA LYS A 540 27.00 10.33 -19.68
C LYS A 540 25.71 10.13 -18.92
N PHE A 541 24.63 9.81 -19.62
CA PHE A 541 23.35 9.47 -18.98
C PHE A 541 23.50 8.21 -18.11
N GLU A 542 24.09 7.16 -18.65
CA GLU A 542 24.37 5.90 -17.95
C GLU A 542 25.23 6.12 -16.70
N GLU A 543 26.31 6.88 -16.81
CA GLU A 543 27.20 7.22 -15.69
C GLU A 543 26.46 7.95 -14.56
N LYS A 544 25.67 8.98 -14.90
CA LYS A 544 24.91 9.75 -13.92
C LYS A 544 23.85 8.90 -13.22
N VAL A 545 23.12 8.07 -13.95
CA VAL A 545 22.11 7.16 -13.38
C VAL A 545 22.77 6.13 -12.47
N ARG A 546 23.89 5.53 -12.88
CA ARG A 546 24.64 4.58 -12.05
C ARG A 546 25.13 5.21 -10.74
N LYS A 547 25.67 6.42 -10.81
CA LYS A 547 26.09 7.19 -9.63
C LYS A 547 24.92 7.45 -8.69
N MET A 548 23.80 7.95 -9.21
CA MET A 548 22.58 8.21 -8.43
C MET A 548 22.07 6.98 -7.69
N ILE A 549 21.98 5.84 -8.38
CA ILE A 549 21.53 4.58 -7.76
C ILE A 549 22.55 4.07 -6.76
N GLY A 550 23.84 4.07 -7.09
CA GLY A 550 24.91 3.61 -6.19
C GLY A 550 24.95 4.37 -4.86
N GLU A 551 24.72 5.68 -4.88
CA GLU A 551 24.62 6.49 -3.66
C GLU A 551 23.45 6.07 -2.76
N ASN A 552 22.33 5.64 -3.35
CA ASN A 552 21.15 5.21 -2.61
C ASN A 552 21.20 3.74 -2.13
N GLN A 553 22.14 2.94 -2.66
CA GLN A 553 22.34 1.54 -2.27
C GLN A 553 23.30 1.34 -1.10
N ARG A 554 23.92 2.38 -0.60
CA ARG A 554 24.84 2.27 0.54
C ARG A 554 24.14 1.65 1.75
N VAL A 555 24.83 0.73 2.43
CA VAL A 555 24.34 0.13 3.67
C VAL A 555 24.21 1.21 4.73
N GLN A 556 22.98 1.49 5.13
CA GLN A 556 22.67 2.57 6.08
C GLN A 556 22.04 2.02 7.34
N VAL A 557 22.50 2.50 8.48
CA VAL A 557 21.84 2.35 9.78
C VAL A 557 20.58 3.24 9.78
N ARG A 558 19.55 2.80 10.47
CA ARG A 558 18.31 3.58 10.62
C ARG A 558 18.60 4.93 11.30
N ARG A 559 18.15 6.00 10.68
CA ARG A 559 18.16 7.34 11.28
C ARG A 559 16.89 7.56 12.10
N GLN A 560 17.00 8.38 13.14
CA GLN A 560 15.85 8.79 13.96
C GLN A 560 14.71 9.36 13.09
N GLY A 561 13.46 9.06 13.44
CA GLY A 561 12.27 9.45 12.70
C GLY A 561 12.01 8.62 11.43
N ARG A 562 12.92 7.73 11.03
CA ARG A 562 12.71 6.86 9.87
C ARG A 562 11.99 5.57 10.24
N SER A 563 11.15 5.11 9.31
CA SER A 563 10.38 3.87 9.48
C SER A 563 11.28 2.66 9.72
N ILE A 564 11.09 2.00 10.86
CA ILE A 564 11.79 0.77 11.22
C ILE A 564 11.40 -0.40 10.31
N TYR A 565 10.21 -0.35 9.75
CA TYR A 565 9.72 -1.36 8.79
C TYR A 565 10.43 -1.30 7.45
N ARG A 566 10.93 -0.13 7.08
CA ARG A 566 11.71 0.11 5.85
C ARG A 566 13.20 -0.01 6.06
N GLN A 567 13.70 0.45 7.22
CA GLN A 567 15.11 0.52 7.57
C GLN A 567 15.35 -0.24 8.87
N PRO A 568 15.36 -1.59 8.84
CA PRO A 568 15.45 -2.40 10.06
C PRO A 568 16.87 -2.50 10.63
N ARG A 569 17.90 -1.95 9.97
CA ARG A 569 19.28 -1.96 10.50
C ARG A 569 19.37 -0.98 11.67
N SER A 570 18.88 -1.41 12.82
CA SER A 570 18.95 -0.73 14.11
C SER A 570 19.05 -1.81 15.20
N PRO A 571 19.64 -1.49 16.37
CA PRO A 571 19.84 -2.47 17.46
C PRO A 571 18.57 -3.19 17.90
N GLU A 572 17.43 -2.53 17.79
CA GLU A 572 16.13 -3.09 18.17
C GLU A 572 15.63 -4.17 17.21
N CYS A 573 16.05 -4.14 15.96
CA CYS A 573 15.60 -5.09 14.94
C CYS A 573 16.70 -6.04 14.51
N MET A 574 17.90 -5.52 14.28
CA MET A 574 19.02 -6.29 13.73
C MET A 574 20.27 -6.05 14.56
N CYS A 575 20.90 -7.13 14.99
CA CYS A 575 22.15 -7.11 15.75
C CYS A 575 23.34 -7.13 14.79
N ARG A 576 24.37 -6.37 15.16
CA ARG A 576 25.66 -6.42 14.45
C ARG A 576 26.45 -7.61 14.96
N ALA A 577 26.98 -8.44 14.07
CA ALA A 577 27.93 -9.46 14.47
C ALA A 577 29.17 -8.78 15.05
N SER A 578 29.55 -9.14 16.28
CA SER A 578 30.79 -8.69 16.91
C SER A 578 31.95 -9.27 16.09
N GLY A 579 32.44 -8.52 15.12
CA GLY A 579 33.77 -8.76 14.56
C GLY A 579 34.83 -8.24 15.57
N PRO A 580 36.07 -8.72 15.54
CA PRO A 580 37.11 -8.12 16.35
C PRO A 580 37.14 -6.62 16.06
N LEU A 581 37.05 -5.83 17.12
CA LEU A 581 37.30 -4.41 17.10
C LEU A 581 38.66 -4.20 16.42
N ARG A 582 38.68 -3.83 15.17
CA ARG A 582 39.82 -3.10 14.62
C ARG A 582 39.69 -1.67 15.14
N ASP A 583 40.34 -1.43 16.25
CA ASP A 583 40.71 -0.10 16.66
C ASP A 583 41.49 0.54 15.49
N HIS A 584 40.84 1.45 14.81
CA HIS A 584 41.51 2.44 13.99
C HIS A 584 41.07 3.80 14.49
N LEU A 585 41.99 4.38 15.28
CA LEU A 585 42.18 5.77 15.56
C LEU A 585 41.99 6.68 14.33
#